data_2cef68df25ad245f7b23cced6c086a1c
#
_entry.id   2cef68df25ad245f7b23cced6c086a1c
#
_cell.length_a   1.000
_cell.length_b   1.000
_cell.length_c   1.000
_cell.angle_alpha   90.00
_cell.angle_beta   90.00
_cell.angle_gamma   90.00
#
_symmetry.space_group_name_H-M   'P 1'
#
loop_
_entity.id
_entity.type
_entity.pdbx_description
1 polymer ?
#
loop_
_entity_poly.entity_id
_entity_poly.type
_entity_poly.pdbx_seq_one_letter_code
_entity_poly.pdbx_strand_id
1 'polypeptide(L)'
;MEDLKLDKAPIQSVHHQILTEADVSLDVLRLDLIHPLIHGSKWFKLKHNLLQVQKSGATRVLSFGGAWSNHILALAAAGKYYGLETIAVIRGELVEPLNSVLSFAKEQGMQLYPVSREDYRRKSEAEFIDELHDELGEFYLIPEGGSNALALKGCEEICDLIFKSEWLKESSSLTPNFVALACGTGATMAGLISGFSKSRNSILPEVLGFS
;
A
#
# COMPACT_ATOMS: atom_id res chain seq x y z
N MET A 1 -13.55 1.07 14.19
CA MET A 1 -12.14 1.56 14.20
C MET A 1 -12.20 3.08 14.11
N GLU A 2 -11.55 3.79 15.04
CA GLU A 2 -11.28 5.20 14.80
C GLU A 2 -10.45 5.32 13.52
N ASP A 3 -10.75 6.33 12.68
CA ASP A 3 -9.93 6.59 11.50
C ASP A 3 -8.51 6.92 11.95
N LEU A 4 -7.54 6.25 11.35
CA LEU A 4 -6.13 6.58 11.57
C LEU A 4 -5.94 8.07 11.27
N LYS A 5 -5.45 8.81 12.25
CA LYS A 5 -5.18 10.24 12.05
C LYS A 5 -4.00 10.37 11.10
N LEU A 6 -4.32 10.79 9.89
CA LEU A 6 -3.33 11.03 8.85
C LEU A 6 -2.92 12.49 8.84
N ASP A 7 -1.65 12.73 8.62
CA ASP A 7 -1.15 14.05 8.27
C ASP A 7 -1.51 14.40 6.82
N LYS A 8 -1.46 15.67 6.47
CA LYS A 8 -1.66 16.11 5.09
C LYS A 8 -0.55 15.55 4.21
N ALA A 9 -0.89 15.12 3.00
CA ALA A 9 0.08 14.77 1.97
C ALA A 9 0.40 16.03 1.15
N PRO A 10 1.50 16.74 1.43
CA PRO A 10 1.85 17.94 0.65
C PRO A 10 2.32 17.54 -0.76
N ILE A 11 2.10 18.43 -1.71
CA ILE A 11 2.75 18.37 -3.01
C ILE A 11 3.99 19.25 -2.94
N GLN A 12 5.14 18.70 -3.32
CA GLN A 12 6.44 19.35 -3.26
C GLN A 12 7.03 19.44 -4.66
N SER A 13 7.31 20.66 -5.13
CA SER A 13 7.99 20.89 -6.40
C SER A 13 9.47 20.51 -6.31
N VAL A 14 9.96 19.88 -7.36
CA VAL A 14 11.36 19.49 -7.52
C VAL A 14 12.02 20.44 -8.51
N HIS A 15 13.10 21.10 -8.09
CA HIS A 15 13.87 22.01 -8.92
C HIS A 15 15.22 21.37 -9.26
N HIS A 16 15.47 21.17 -10.55
CA HIS A 16 16.73 20.64 -11.05
C HIS A 16 17.03 21.20 -12.44
N GLN A 17 18.27 21.44 -12.75
CA GLN A 17 18.70 22.03 -14.02
C GLN A 17 18.18 21.26 -15.23
N ILE A 18 18.23 19.93 -15.22
CA ILE A 18 17.75 19.06 -16.30
C ILE A 18 16.25 19.31 -16.59
N LEU A 19 15.44 19.51 -15.54
CA LEU A 19 14.01 19.78 -15.70
C LEU A 19 13.78 21.14 -16.34
N THR A 20 14.56 22.14 -15.93
CA THR A 20 14.50 23.49 -16.52
C THR A 20 14.92 23.50 -17.99
N GLU A 21 16.00 22.79 -18.34
CA GLU A 21 16.48 22.66 -19.72
C GLU A 21 15.50 21.89 -20.62
N ALA A 22 14.74 20.95 -20.05
CA ALA A 22 13.74 20.17 -20.76
C ALA A 22 12.34 20.83 -20.79
N ASP A 23 12.17 21.99 -20.15
CA ASP A 23 10.88 22.67 -19.96
C ASP A 23 9.83 21.73 -19.31
N VAL A 24 10.25 20.97 -18.27
CA VAL A 24 9.42 20.01 -17.54
C VAL A 24 9.25 20.45 -16.10
N SER A 25 8.02 20.47 -15.60
CA SER A 25 7.71 20.60 -14.18
C SER A 25 7.58 19.22 -13.55
N LEU A 26 8.18 19.05 -12.38
CA LEU A 26 8.06 17.80 -11.58
C LEU A 26 7.62 18.12 -10.16
N ASP A 27 6.51 17.55 -9.77
CA ASP A 27 5.97 17.66 -8.42
C ASP A 27 5.80 16.28 -7.79
N VAL A 28 6.03 16.19 -6.49
CA VAL A 28 5.96 14.94 -5.73
C VAL A 28 4.83 15.02 -4.71
N LEU A 29 3.82 14.18 -4.86
CA LEU A 29 2.82 13.96 -3.82
C LEU A 29 3.44 13.10 -2.70
N ARG A 30 3.71 13.72 -1.56
CA ARG A 30 4.45 13.14 -0.43
C ARG A 30 3.56 12.24 0.42
N LEU A 31 3.11 11.11 -0.16
CA LEU A 31 2.35 10.10 0.59
C LEU A 31 3.18 9.42 1.70
N ASP A 32 4.48 9.54 1.66
CA ASP A 32 5.38 9.07 2.70
C ASP A 32 5.25 9.87 4.02
N LEU A 33 4.69 11.07 3.97
CA LEU A 33 4.50 11.94 5.13
C LEU A 33 3.13 11.80 5.80
N ILE A 34 2.20 11.03 5.25
CA ILE A 34 0.84 10.92 5.81
C ILE A 34 0.79 10.24 7.18
N HIS A 35 1.74 9.36 7.46
CA HIS A 35 1.86 8.66 8.74
C HIS A 35 3.27 8.06 8.88
N PRO A 36 3.90 8.09 10.06
CA PRO A 36 5.29 7.65 10.22
C PRO A 36 5.52 6.16 9.93
N LEU A 37 4.53 5.30 10.14
CA LEU A 37 4.68 3.85 10.02
C LEU A 37 3.82 3.23 8.91
N ILE A 38 2.62 3.79 8.64
CA ILE A 38 1.67 3.27 7.64
C ILE A 38 1.58 4.28 6.49
N HIS A 39 2.70 4.53 5.85
CA HIS A 39 2.86 5.60 4.87
C HIS A 39 2.74 5.11 3.41
N GLY A 40 2.75 6.07 2.51
CA GLY A 40 2.70 5.82 1.07
C GLY A 40 1.38 5.19 0.63
N SER A 41 1.41 4.52 -0.49
CA SER A 41 0.23 3.81 -1.04
C SER A 41 -0.25 2.65 -0.15
N LYS A 42 0.53 2.26 0.88
CA LYS A 42 0.18 1.10 1.73
C LYS A 42 -1.03 1.38 2.60
N TRP A 43 -1.18 2.60 3.13
CA TRP A 43 -2.39 2.98 3.84
C TRP A 43 -3.64 2.81 2.96
N PHE A 44 -3.61 3.34 1.76
CA PHE A 44 -4.74 3.28 0.84
C PHE A 44 -5.11 1.84 0.46
N LYS A 45 -4.13 0.95 0.33
CA LYS A 45 -4.36 -0.48 0.11
C LYS A 45 -4.92 -1.20 1.34
N LEU A 46 -4.53 -0.80 2.55
CA LEU A 46 -4.95 -1.43 3.79
C LEU A 46 -6.29 -0.91 4.31
N LYS A 47 -6.61 0.36 4.14
CA LYS A 47 -7.77 1.04 4.73
C LYS A 47 -9.07 0.25 4.61
N HIS A 48 -9.49 -0.06 3.39
CA HIS A 48 -10.74 -0.79 3.18
C HIS A 48 -10.64 -2.27 3.53
N ASN A 49 -9.46 -2.88 3.43
CA ASN A 49 -9.22 -4.23 3.92
C ASN A 49 -9.42 -4.30 5.45
N LEU A 50 -8.85 -3.38 6.20
CA LEU A 50 -8.99 -3.31 7.66
C LEU A 50 -10.45 -3.03 8.09
N LEU A 51 -11.17 -2.18 7.35
CA LEU A 51 -12.61 -1.98 7.56
C LEU A 51 -13.40 -3.29 7.34
N GLN A 52 -13.01 -4.10 6.37
CA GLN A 52 -13.65 -5.39 6.13
C GLN A 52 -13.29 -6.42 7.20
N VAL A 53 -12.04 -6.45 7.68
CA VAL A 53 -11.62 -7.24 8.85
C VAL A 53 -12.52 -6.93 10.04
N GLN A 54 -12.70 -5.66 10.37
CA GLN A 54 -13.57 -5.24 11.47
C GLN A 54 -15.02 -5.72 11.28
N LYS A 55 -15.57 -5.59 10.07
CA LYS A 55 -16.95 -6.01 9.77
C LYS A 55 -17.12 -7.52 9.87
N SER A 56 -16.11 -8.31 9.54
CA SER A 56 -16.14 -9.77 9.66
C SER A 56 -16.02 -10.26 11.09
N GLY A 57 -15.61 -9.40 12.04
CA GLY A 57 -15.32 -9.80 13.41
C GLY A 57 -14.00 -10.54 13.57
N ALA A 58 -13.19 -10.65 12.52
CA ALA A 58 -11.87 -11.30 12.60
C ALA A 58 -10.92 -10.48 13.49
N THR A 59 -10.20 -11.17 14.33
CA THR A 59 -9.18 -10.58 15.22
C THR A 59 -7.76 -10.83 14.72
N ARG A 60 -7.61 -11.74 13.75
CA ARG A 60 -6.33 -12.15 13.19
C ARG A 60 -6.31 -11.93 11.69
N VAL A 61 -5.19 -11.40 11.18
CA VAL A 61 -4.99 -11.07 9.77
C VAL A 61 -3.71 -11.72 9.27
N LEU A 62 -3.80 -12.44 8.16
CA LEU A 62 -2.65 -13.01 7.47
C LEU A 62 -2.40 -12.28 6.16
N SER A 63 -1.14 -12.06 5.82
CA SER A 63 -0.74 -11.58 4.49
C SER A 63 0.61 -12.16 4.07
N PHE A 64 0.94 -11.95 2.81
CA PHE A 64 2.15 -12.47 2.15
C PHE A 64 3.13 -11.36 1.84
N GLY A 65 4.44 -11.66 1.94
CA GLY A 65 5.49 -10.72 1.54
C GLY A 65 6.88 -11.32 1.52
N GLY A 66 7.80 -10.65 0.83
CA GLY A 66 9.23 -10.95 0.96
C GLY A 66 9.82 -10.23 2.18
N ALA A 67 11.07 -10.56 2.50
CA ALA A 67 11.78 -10.03 3.68
C ALA A 67 11.88 -8.48 3.72
N TRP A 68 11.80 -7.79 2.60
CA TRP A 68 11.86 -6.33 2.49
C TRP A 68 10.51 -5.69 2.12
N SER A 69 9.41 -6.37 2.44
CA SER A 69 8.08 -5.94 2.04
C SER A 69 7.59 -4.74 2.85
N ASN A 70 7.46 -3.58 2.23
CA ASN A 70 6.80 -2.41 2.82
C ASN A 70 5.32 -2.66 3.15
N HIS A 71 4.69 -3.66 2.52
CA HIS A 71 3.33 -4.06 2.87
C HIS A 71 3.30 -4.76 4.24
N ILE A 72 4.23 -5.69 4.48
CA ILE A 72 4.35 -6.38 5.76
C ILE A 72 4.63 -5.38 6.90
N LEU A 73 5.56 -4.44 6.67
CA LEU A 73 5.84 -3.36 7.64
C LEU A 73 4.57 -2.57 7.98
N ALA A 74 3.84 -2.12 6.96
CA ALA A 74 2.62 -1.32 7.16
C ALA A 74 1.50 -2.14 7.82
N LEU A 75 1.34 -3.42 7.48
CA LEU A 75 0.36 -4.31 8.11
C LEU A 75 0.69 -4.56 9.58
N ALA A 76 1.96 -4.78 9.92
CA ALA A 76 2.40 -4.96 11.30
C ALA A 76 2.06 -3.73 12.16
N ALA A 77 2.40 -2.53 11.65
CA ALA A 77 2.08 -1.27 12.32
C ALA A 77 0.55 -1.08 12.48
N ALA A 78 -0.22 -1.37 11.44
CA ALA A 78 -1.68 -1.28 11.47
C ALA A 78 -2.28 -2.29 12.46
N GLY A 79 -1.78 -3.51 12.48
CA GLY A 79 -2.20 -4.55 13.43
C GLY A 79 -2.00 -4.09 14.87
N LYS A 80 -0.82 -3.57 15.21
CA LYS A 80 -0.53 -3.01 16.52
C LYS A 80 -1.46 -1.86 16.89
N TYR A 81 -1.70 -0.93 15.94
CA TYR A 81 -2.56 0.23 16.16
C TYR A 81 -4.03 -0.17 16.42
N TYR A 82 -4.53 -1.15 15.68
CA TYR A 82 -5.93 -1.58 15.77
C TYR A 82 -6.18 -2.79 16.69
N GLY A 83 -5.16 -3.28 17.38
CA GLY A 83 -5.28 -4.42 18.28
C GLY A 83 -5.58 -5.75 17.55
N LEU A 84 -5.09 -5.91 16.33
CA LEU A 84 -5.22 -7.12 15.54
C LEU A 84 -3.94 -7.96 15.66
N GLU A 85 -4.10 -9.26 15.80
CA GLU A 85 -2.99 -10.20 15.59
C GLU A 85 -2.65 -10.25 14.10
N THR A 86 -1.36 -10.19 13.77
CA THR A 86 -0.92 -10.22 12.38
C THR A 86 0.04 -11.36 12.12
N ILE A 87 -0.10 -12.01 10.98
CA ILE A 87 0.75 -13.08 10.49
C ILE A 87 1.30 -12.69 9.13
N ALA A 88 2.61 -12.81 8.96
CA ALA A 88 3.27 -12.63 7.67
C ALA A 88 3.82 -13.96 7.17
N VAL A 89 3.27 -14.48 6.07
CA VAL A 89 3.89 -15.58 5.32
C VAL A 89 5.05 -15.01 4.51
N ILE A 90 6.28 -15.35 4.92
CA ILE A 90 7.50 -14.78 4.38
C ILE A 90 8.09 -15.72 3.31
N ARG A 91 8.39 -15.15 2.14
CA ARG A 91 9.01 -15.88 1.03
C ARG A 91 10.47 -16.22 1.33
N GLY A 92 10.77 -17.48 1.54
CA GLY A 92 12.11 -18.01 1.82
C GLY A 92 12.44 -18.01 3.32
N GLU A 93 13.65 -18.33 3.63
CA GLU A 93 14.14 -18.51 4.99
C GLU A 93 14.27 -17.18 5.73
N LEU A 94 14.10 -17.22 7.05
CA LEU A 94 14.45 -16.12 7.94
C LEU A 94 15.95 -16.20 8.26
N VAL A 95 16.69 -15.18 7.86
CA VAL A 95 18.14 -15.09 8.11
C VAL A 95 18.37 -14.19 9.31
N GLU A 96 19.06 -14.71 10.32
CA GLU A 96 19.45 -13.94 11.51
C GLU A 96 20.84 -13.28 11.30
N PRO A 97 21.04 -12.03 11.76
CA PRO A 97 20.04 -11.18 12.35
C PRO A 97 18.98 -10.74 11.33
N LEU A 98 17.72 -10.63 11.75
CA LEU A 98 16.65 -10.16 10.88
C LEU A 98 16.97 -8.77 10.32
N ASN A 99 16.56 -8.51 9.08
CA ASN A 99 16.65 -7.16 8.53
C ASN A 99 15.69 -6.18 9.25
N SER A 100 15.83 -4.89 8.98
CA SER A 100 15.07 -3.84 9.67
C SER A 100 13.55 -3.97 9.50
N VAL A 101 13.06 -4.46 8.37
CA VAL A 101 11.61 -4.63 8.12
C VAL A 101 11.05 -5.76 8.95
N LEU A 102 11.71 -6.94 8.95
CA LEU A 102 11.24 -8.10 9.70
C LEU A 102 11.44 -7.92 11.22
N SER A 103 12.54 -7.28 11.64
CA SER A 103 12.75 -6.91 13.05
C SER A 103 11.63 -6.00 13.53
N PHE A 104 11.34 -4.93 12.80
CA PHE A 104 10.22 -4.04 13.12
C PHE A 104 8.88 -4.80 13.17
N ALA A 105 8.57 -5.63 12.18
CA ALA A 105 7.32 -6.38 12.16
C ALA A 105 7.18 -7.29 13.40
N LYS A 106 8.24 -7.98 13.79
CA LYS A 106 8.31 -8.81 15.00
C LYS A 106 8.13 -7.98 16.28
N GLU A 107 8.74 -6.79 16.36
CA GLU A 107 8.58 -5.85 17.48
C GLU A 107 7.15 -5.33 17.61
N GLN A 108 6.41 -5.19 16.50
CA GLN A 108 4.99 -4.85 16.53
C GLN A 108 4.09 -6.03 16.93
N GLY A 109 4.66 -7.22 17.17
CA GLY A 109 3.94 -8.43 17.56
C GLY A 109 3.48 -9.30 16.39
N MET A 110 3.96 -9.06 15.18
CA MET A 110 3.63 -9.88 14.01
C MET A 110 4.33 -11.24 14.09
N GLN A 111 3.56 -12.30 13.89
CA GLN A 111 4.10 -13.64 13.68
C GLN A 111 4.73 -13.74 12.29
N LEU A 112 6.00 -14.12 12.23
CA LEU A 112 6.70 -14.38 10.96
C LEU A 112 6.65 -15.89 10.69
N TYR A 113 6.07 -16.26 9.55
CA TYR A 113 5.92 -17.65 9.11
C TYR A 113 6.66 -17.85 7.77
N PRO A 114 7.90 -18.36 7.81
CA PRO A 114 8.67 -18.59 6.60
C PRO A 114 8.17 -19.81 5.85
N VAL A 115 8.07 -19.69 4.53
CA VAL A 115 7.75 -20.81 3.64
C VAL A 115 8.76 -20.88 2.51
N SER A 116 8.90 -22.06 1.89
CA SER A 116 9.76 -22.22 0.72
C SER A 116 9.33 -21.28 -0.41
N ARG A 117 10.24 -21.00 -1.35
CA ARG A 117 9.87 -20.20 -2.54
C ARG A 117 8.86 -20.94 -3.43
N GLU A 118 8.81 -22.25 -3.35
CA GLU A 118 7.87 -23.10 -4.06
C GLU A 118 6.47 -22.97 -3.45
N ASP A 119 6.32 -23.17 -2.15
CA ASP A 119 5.06 -22.99 -1.43
C ASP A 119 4.53 -21.56 -1.55
N TYR A 120 5.44 -20.56 -1.49
CA TYR A 120 5.05 -19.17 -1.66
C TYR A 120 4.40 -18.87 -3.02
N ARG A 121 4.70 -19.63 -4.07
CA ARG A 121 4.02 -19.49 -5.38
C ARG A 121 2.57 -19.94 -5.32
N ARG A 122 2.24 -20.83 -4.39
CA ARG A 122 0.89 -21.37 -4.15
C ARG A 122 -0.02 -20.42 -3.36
N LYS A 123 0.43 -19.22 -2.99
CA LYS A 123 -0.28 -18.25 -2.13
C LYS A 123 -1.70 -17.85 -2.58
N SER A 124 -2.10 -18.15 -3.80
CA SER A 124 -3.46 -17.93 -4.34
C SER A 124 -4.24 -19.23 -4.57
N GLU A 125 -3.65 -20.38 -4.24
CA GLU A 125 -4.30 -21.69 -4.34
C GLU A 125 -5.12 -21.92 -3.06
N ALA A 126 -6.37 -22.40 -3.25
CA ALA A 126 -7.27 -22.63 -2.12
C ALA A 126 -6.70 -23.68 -1.16
N GLU A 127 -6.14 -24.74 -1.69
CA GLU A 127 -5.54 -25.83 -0.92
C GLU A 127 -4.40 -25.32 -0.02
N PHE A 128 -3.57 -24.41 -0.51
CA PHE A 128 -2.50 -23.84 0.31
C PHE A 128 -3.04 -22.90 1.41
N ILE A 129 -4.12 -22.19 1.13
CA ILE A 129 -4.78 -21.36 2.15
C ILE A 129 -5.41 -22.24 3.23
N ASP A 130 -6.01 -23.38 2.85
CA ASP A 130 -6.57 -24.35 3.78
C ASP A 130 -5.47 -24.99 4.67
N GLU A 131 -4.32 -25.36 4.07
CA GLU A 131 -3.13 -25.82 4.82
C GLU A 131 -2.69 -24.77 5.88
N LEU A 132 -2.70 -23.46 5.52
CA LEU A 132 -2.36 -22.39 6.46
C LEU A 132 -3.42 -22.21 7.56
N HIS A 133 -4.72 -22.44 7.26
CA HIS A 133 -5.77 -22.43 8.28
C HIS A 133 -5.62 -23.59 9.27
N ASP A 134 -5.28 -24.78 8.78
CA ASP A 134 -5.04 -25.96 9.62
C ASP A 134 -3.86 -25.74 10.58
N GLU A 135 -2.80 -25.07 10.12
CA GLU A 135 -1.58 -24.87 10.89
C GLU A 135 -1.62 -23.64 11.80
N LEU A 136 -2.17 -22.53 11.30
CA LEU A 136 -2.13 -21.23 11.98
C LEU A 136 -3.48 -20.84 12.62
N GLY A 137 -4.54 -21.61 12.37
CA GLY A 137 -5.89 -21.31 12.83
C GLY A 137 -6.58 -20.25 11.97
N GLU A 138 -7.75 -19.78 12.40
CA GLU A 138 -8.57 -18.84 11.66
C GLU A 138 -7.91 -17.46 11.50
N PHE A 139 -7.97 -16.91 10.30
CA PHE A 139 -7.49 -15.57 9.96
C PHE A 139 -8.29 -14.94 8.81
N TYR A 140 -8.25 -13.64 8.71
CA TYR A 140 -8.69 -12.92 7.53
C TYR A 140 -7.50 -12.74 6.57
N LEU A 141 -7.64 -13.23 5.34
CA LEU A 141 -6.59 -13.13 4.32
C LEU A 141 -6.62 -11.76 3.63
N ILE A 142 -5.52 -11.02 3.75
CA ILE A 142 -5.22 -9.87 2.88
C ILE A 142 -4.16 -10.33 1.87
N PRO A 143 -4.42 -10.29 0.55
CA PRO A 143 -3.46 -10.74 -0.45
C PRO A 143 -2.13 -9.99 -0.43
N GLU A 144 -1.10 -10.54 -1.07
CA GLU A 144 0.22 -9.93 -1.20
C GLU A 144 0.13 -8.47 -1.67
N GLY A 145 0.82 -7.58 -0.96
CA GLY A 145 0.77 -6.14 -1.24
C GLY A 145 -0.59 -5.47 -1.00
N GLY A 146 -1.54 -6.17 -0.38
CA GLY A 146 -2.92 -5.72 -0.18
C GLY A 146 -3.77 -5.74 -1.46
N SER A 147 -3.32 -6.40 -2.53
CA SER A 147 -3.85 -6.24 -3.89
C SER A 147 -5.15 -6.99 -4.13
N ASN A 148 -6.28 -6.31 -3.94
CA ASN A 148 -7.63 -6.78 -4.23
C ASN A 148 -8.55 -5.60 -4.58
N ALA A 149 -9.84 -5.85 -4.78
CA ALA A 149 -10.83 -4.81 -5.11
C ALA A 149 -10.95 -3.73 -4.01
N LEU A 150 -10.73 -4.09 -2.74
CA LEU A 150 -10.75 -3.13 -1.63
C LEU A 150 -9.54 -2.19 -1.68
N ALA A 151 -8.37 -2.70 -2.04
CA ALA A 151 -7.18 -1.89 -2.26
C ALA A 151 -7.34 -0.95 -3.46
N LEU A 152 -7.97 -1.42 -4.54
CA LEU A 152 -8.29 -0.59 -5.69
C LEU A 152 -9.12 0.62 -5.26
N LYS A 153 -10.22 0.37 -4.53
CA LYS A 153 -11.10 1.42 -4.00
C LYS A 153 -10.34 2.42 -3.11
N GLY A 154 -9.45 1.95 -2.25
CA GLY A 154 -8.63 2.85 -1.43
C GLY A 154 -7.66 3.68 -2.26
N CYS A 155 -7.00 3.08 -3.26
CA CYS A 155 -6.06 3.80 -4.12
C CYS A 155 -6.75 4.84 -5.04
N GLU A 156 -8.04 4.68 -5.37
CA GLU A 156 -8.83 5.72 -6.04
C GLU A 156 -8.85 7.04 -5.25
N GLU A 157 -8.83 6.98 -3.91
CA GLU A 157 -8.84 8.16 -3.05
C GLU A 157 -7.56 9.01 -3.20
N ILE A 158 -6.46 8.46 -3.72
CA ILE A 158 -5.23 9.22 -4.01
C ILE A 158 -5.50 10.28 -5.09
N CYS A 159 -6.38 9.99 -6.04
CA CYS A 159 -6.77 10.96 -7.07
C CYS A 159 -7.42 12.21 -6.44
N ASP A 160 -8.20 12.03 -5.38
CA ASP A 160 -8.81 13.13 -4.63
C ASP A 160 -7.74 14.03 -3.99
N LEU A 161 -6.65 13.47 -3.49
CA LEU A 161 -5.55 14.25 -2.93
C LEU A 161 -4.85 15.10 -4.00
N ILE A 162 -4.74 14.58 -5.22
CA ILE A 162 -4.19 15.32 -6.36
C ILE A 162 -5.15 16.47 -6.75
N PHE A 163 -6.42 16.14 -7.03
CA PHE A 163 -7.38 17.12 -7.54
C PHE A 163 -7.85 18.17 -6.51
N LYS A 164 -7.86 17.82 -5.21
CA LYS A 164 -8.27 18.75 -4.14
C LYS A 164 -7.10 19.52 -3.55
N SER A 165 -5.88 19.31 -4.03
CA SER A 165 -4.71 20.02 -3.52
C SER A 165 -4.81 21.53 -3.80
N GLU A 166 -4.33 22.34 -2.83
CA GLU A 166 -4.20 23.79 -3.01
C GLU A 166 -3.23 24.12 -4.16
N TRP A 167 -2.25 23.24 -4.39
CA TRP A 167 -1.30 23.33 -5.50
C TRP A 167 -1.99 23.47 -6.88
N LEU A 168 -3.06 22.71 -7.15
CA LEU A 168 -3.83 22.85 -8.40
C LEU A 168 -4.64 24.15 -8.45
N LYS A 169 -4.94 24.77 -7.32
CA LYS A 169 -5.66 26.05 -7.26
C LYS A 169 -4.74 27.24 -7.49
N GLU A 170 -3.49 27.14 -7.07
CA GLU A 170 -2.48 28.21 -7.15
C GLU A 170 -1.73 28.18 -8.49
N SER A 171 -1.46 27.01 -9.03
CA SER A 171 -0.97 26.89 -10.40
C SER A 171 -2.14 27.15 -11.33
N SER A 172 -2.10 28.24 -12.04
CA SER A 172 -3.09 28.65 -13.07
C SER A 172 -3.28 27.61 -14.19
N SER A 173 -2.75 26.42 -14.06
CA SER A 173 -2.86 25.34 -15.02
C SER A 173 -2.94 23.97 -14.32
N LEU A 174 -4.04 23.33 -14.57
CA LEU A 174 -3.96 22.09 -15.33
C LEU A 174 -3.64 20.85 -14.50
N THR A 175 -4.56 19.92 -14.57
CA THR A 175 -4.33 18.47 -14.39
C THR A 175 -2.93 18.11 -14.90
N PRO A 176 -2.10 17.39 -14.13
CA PRO A 176 -0.78 16.97 -14.61
C PRO A 176 -0.91 16.16 -15.90
N ASN A 177 0.03 16.31 -16.83
CA ASN A 177 0.05 15.50 -18.05
C ASN A 177 0.29 14.02 -17.72
N PHE A 178 1.18 13.77 -16.77
CA PHE A 178 1.58 12.44 -16.35
C PHE A 178 1.54 12.28 -14.83
N VAL A 179 1.16 11.08 -14.38
CA VAL A 179 1.33 10.65 -12.99
C VAL A 179 2.19 9.41 -12.99
N ALA A 180 3.42 9.52 -12.47
CA ALA A 180 4.39 8.46 -12.43
C ALA A 180 4.46 7.80 -11.04
N LEU A 181 4.58 6.48 -10.99
CA LEU A 181 4.69 5.75 -9.73
C LEU A 181 5.53 4.47 -9.85
N ALA A 182 6.14 4.05 -8.74
CA ALA A 182 6.76 2.73 -8.65
C ALA A 182 5.67 1.64 -8.55
N CYS A 183 5.79 0.61 -9.38
CA CYS A 183 4.86 -0.52 -9.46
C CYS A 183 5.48 -1.80 -8.88
N GLY A 184 4.81 -2.38 -7.87
CA GLY A 184 5.01 -3.76 -7.46
C GLY A 184 3.85 -4.63 -7.97
N THR A 185 2.81 -4.80 -7.15
CA THR A 185 1.62 -5.60 -7.49
C THR A 185 0.62 -4.91 -8.44
N GLY A 186 0.87 -3.69 -8.87
CA GLY A 186 0.01 -2.94 -9.80
C GLY A 186 -1.25 -2.29 -9.21
N ALA A 187 -1.67 -2.65 -7.99
CA ALA A 187 -2.94 -2.18 -7.42
C ALA A 187 -3.02 -0.64 -7.27
N THR A 188 -1.91 0.04 -6.97
CA THR A 188 -1.89 1.51 -6.89
C THR A 188 -2.13 2.13 -8.26
N MET A 189 -1.46 1.64 -9.30
CA MET A 189 -1.64 2.09 -10.67
C MET A 189 -3.09 1.88 -11.13
N ALA A 190 -3.63 0.68 -10.92
CA ALA A 190 -5.01 0.37 -11.27
C ALA A 190 -6.02 1.27 -10.54
N GLY A 191 -5.77 1.58 -9.24
CA GLY A 191 -6.60 2.51 -8.47
C GLY A 191 -6.55 3.93 -9.00
N LEU A 192 -5.36 4.42 -9.37
CA LEU A 192 -5.22 5.74 -9.97
C LEU A 192 -5.96 5.83 -11.33
N ILE A 193 -5.77 4.85 -12.21
CA ILE A 193 -6.46 4.79 -13.50
C ILE A 193 -7.99 4.78 -13.29
N SER A 194 -8.48 3.94 -12.37
CA SER A 194 -9.91 3.89 -12.04
C SER A 194 -10.43 5.20 -11.45
N GLY A 195 -9.68 5.81 -10.52
CA GLY A 195 -10.06 7.08 -9.90
C GLY A 195 -10.09 8.24 -10.90
N PHE A 196 -9.10 8.35 -11.77
CA PHE A 196 -9.07 9.35 -12.82
C PHE A 196 -10.21 9.17 -13.81
N SER A 197 -10.51 7.93 -14.25
CA SER A 197 -11.61 7.65 -15.18
C SER A 197 -12.99 8.02 -14.63
N LYS A 198 -13.16 8.05 -13.32
CA LYS A 198 -14.39 8.46 -12.63
C LYS A 198 -14.47 9.96 -12.39
N SER A 199 -13.36 10.68 -12.58
CA SER A 199 -13.35 12.13 -12.37
C SER A 199 -14.15 12.83 -13.47
N ARG A 200 -14.70 13.99 -13.13
CA ARG A 200 -15.43 14.84 -14.12
C ARG A 200 -14.50 15.78 -14.90
N ASN A 201 -13.19 15.63 -14.73
CA ASN A 201 -12.22 16.46 -15.43
C ASN A 201 -12.18 16.09 -16.91
N SER A 202 -12.17 17.09 -17.78
CA SER A 202 -12.11 16.89 -19.24
C SER A 202 -10.75 16.40 -19.73
N ILE A 203 -9.69 16.63 -18.96
CA ILE A 203 -8.32 16.19 -19.24
C ILE A 203 -7.89 15.27 -18.11
N LEU A 204 -7.47 14.06 -18.44
CA LEU A 204 -6.98 13.06 -17.51
C LEU A 204 -5.48 12.87 -17.70
N PRO A 205 -4.71 12.69 -16.61
CA PRO A 205 -3.28 12.37 -16.72
C PRO A 205 -3.06 10.97 -17.30
N GLU A 206 -1.98 10.82 -18.04
CA GLU A 206 -1.46 9.49 -18.35
C GLU A 206 -0.76 8.89 -17.12
N VAL A 207 -1.02 7.63 -16.83
CA VAL A 207 -0.44 6.96 -15.65
C VAL A 207 0.72 6.07 -16.06
N LEU A 208 1.92 6.39 -15.56
CA LEU A 208 3.16 5.70 -15.88
C LEU A 208 3.62 4.84 -14.69
N GLY A 209 3.74 3.53 -14.89
CA GLY A 209 4.24 2.59 -13.89
C GLY A 209 5.68 2.15 -14.18
N PHE A 210 6.54 2.19 -13.18
CA PHE A 210 7.93 1.71 -13.25
C PHE A 210 8.11 0.53 -12.31
N SER A 211 8.59 -0.62 -12.82
CA SER A 211 8.82 -1.88 -12.07
C SER A 211 10.31 -2.23 -12.00
#